data_ae3a6f353743b78bde19a0b60c5caecc
#
_entry.id   ae3a6f353743b78bde19a0b60c5caecc
#
_cell.length_a   1.000
_cell.length_b   1.000
_cell.length_c   1.000
_cell.angle_alpha   90.00
_cell.angle_beta   90.00
_cell.angle_gamma   90.00
#
_symmetry.space_group_name_H-M   'P 1'
#
loop_
_entity.id
_entity.type
_entity.pdbx_description
1 polymer ?
#
loop_
_entity_poly.entity_id
_entity_poly.type
_entity_poly.pdbx_seq_one_letter_code
_entity_poly.pdbx_strand_id
1 'polypeptide(L)' 'MENIETHIQKDKDILQDPTISPQMRRHTADELEHLERYAKEHAKDIAAGDHHDP' A
#
# COMPACT_ATOMS: atom_id res chain seq x y z
N MET A 1 13.28 -0.69 -8.81
CA MET A 1 12.14 -1.48 -8.38
C MET A 1 11.41 -0.77 -7.27
N GLU A 2 10.12 -0.55 -7.46
CA GLU A 2 9.37 0.16 -6.45
C GLU A 2 8.93 -0.82 -5.39
N ASN A 3 9.00 -0.40 -4.16
CA ASN A 3 8.49 -1.26 -3.11
C ASN A 3 7.07 -0.83 -2.77
N ILE A 4 6.41 -1.61 -1.92
CA ILE A 4 5.01 -1.39 -1.63
C ILE A 4 4.78 -0.09 -0.88
N GLU A 5 5.74 0.35 -0.09
CA GLU A 5 5.61 1.61 0.62
C GLU A 5 5.56 2.78 -0.34
N THR A 6 6.33 2.72 -1.40
CA THR A 6 6.30 3.75 -2.42
C THR A 6 4.95 3.81 -3.09
N HIS A 7 4.37 2.65 -3.38
CA HIS A 7 3.03 2.59 -3.97
C HIS A 7 1.99 3.18 -3.03
N ILE A 8 2.08 2.85 -1.76
CA ILE A 8 1.13 3.37 -0.77
C ILE A 8 1.23 4.88 -0.70
N GLN A 9 2.44 5.40 -0.68
CA GLN A 9 2.63 6.85 -0.60
C GLN A 9 2.09 7.53 -1.86
N LYS A 10 2.30 6.93 -3.00
CA LYS A 10 1.82 7.46 -4.25
C LYS A 10 0.29 7.52 -4.26
N ASP A 11 -0.35 6.47 -3.79
CA ASP A 11 -1.80 6.44 -3.73
C ASP A 11 -2.34 7.47 -2.75
N LYS A 12 -1.67 7.64 -1.63
CA LYS A 12 -2.08 8.65 -0.67
C LYS A 12 -1.97 10.04 -1.27
N ASP A 13 -0.91 10.29 -2.04
CA ASP A 13 -0.74 11.58 -2.69
C ASP A 13 -1.87 11.83 -3.70
N ILE A 14 -2.24 10.79 -4.44
CA ILE A 14 -3.32 10.93 -5.40
C ILE A 14 -4.63 11.25 -4.69
N LEU A 15 -4.87 10.60 -3.56
CA LEU A 15 -6.11 10.84 -2.82
C LEU A 15 -6.18 12.24 -2.25
N GLN A 16 -5.05 12.88 -2.04
CA GLN A 16 -5.02 14.25 -1.55
C GLN A 16 -5.25 15.27 -2.65
N ASP A 17 -5.21 14.83 -3.89
CA ASP A 17 -5.36 15.74 -5.01
C ASP A 17 -6.84 16.08 -5.19
N PRO A 18 -7.23 17.35 -5.05
CA PRO A 18 -8.64 17.72 -5.16
C PRO A 18 -9.14 17.69 -6.59
N THR A 19 -8.26 17.52 -7.56
CA THR A 19 -8.66 17.57 -8.95
C THR A 19 -8.98 16.21 -9.53
N ILE A 20 -8.77 15.12 -8.80
CA ILE A 20 -9.07 13.81 -9.33
C ILE A 20 -10.58 13.58 -9.33
N SER A 21 -11.03 12.75 -10.26
CA SER A 21 -12.44 12.45 -10.38
C SER A 21 -12.89 11.55 -9.23
N PRO A 22 -14.19 11.53 -8.93
CA PRO A 22 -14.69 10.64 -7.87
C PRO A 22 -14.42 9.17 -8.17
N GLN A 23 -14.45 8.79 -9.43
CA GLN A 23 -14.16 7.42 -9.81
C GLN A 23 -12.73 7.06 -9.51
N MET A 24 -11.81 7.96 -9.87
CA MET A 24 -10.42 7.74 -9.61
C MET A 24 -10.13 7.70 -8.12
N ARG A 25 -10.80 8.56 -7.37
CA ARG A 25 -10.63 8.59 -5.92
C ARG A 25 -11.05 7.25 -5.32
N ARG A 26 -12.20 6.74 -5.73
CA ARG A 26 -12.69 5.48 -5.22
C ARG A 26 -11.76 4.34 -5.60
N HIS A 27 -11.31 4.32 -6.85
CA HIS A 27 -10.43 3.29 -7.33
C HIS A 27 -9.11 3.30 -6.56
N THR A 28 -8.56 4.49 -6.37
CA THR A 28 -7.29 4.63 -5.66
C THR A 28 -7.44 4.24 -4.19
N ALA A 29 -8.55 4.62 -3.57
CA ALA A 29 -8.78 4.26 -2.18
C ALA A 29 -8.89 2.75 -2.02
N ASP A 30 -9.58 2.09 -2.94
CA ASP A 30 -9.73 0.65 -2.91
C ASP A 30 -8.37 -0.02 -3.08
N GLU A 31 -7.59 0.47 -4.01
CA GLU A 31 -6.26 -0.07 -4.25
C GLU A 31 -5.37 0.13 -3.03
N LEU A 32 -5.46 1.30 -2.43
CA LEU A 32 -4.67 1.60 -1.24
C LEU A 32 -5.02 0.66 -0.10
N GLU A 33 -6.29 0.36 0.07
CA GLU A 33 -6.71 -0.56 1.11
C GLU A 33 -6.09 -1.94 0.88
N HIS A 34 -6.09 -2.40 -0.36
CA HIS A 34 -5.48 -3.68 -0.69
C HIS A 34 -3.98 -3.66 -0.43
N LEU A 35 -3.32 -2.58 -0.80
CA LEU A 35 -1.89 -2.48 -0.60
C LEU A 35 -1.53 -2.45 0.87
N GLU A 36 -2.30 -1.74 1.66
CA GLU A 36 -2.03 -1.66 3.09
C GLU A 36 -2.24 -3.01 3.77
N ARG A 37 -3.26 -3.73 3.35
CA ARG A 37 -3.51 -5.06 3.89
C ARG A 37 -2.38 -6.01 3.51
N TYR A 38 -1.97 -5.94 2.24
CA TYR A 38 -0.88 -6.77 1.77
C TYR A 38 0.40 -6.48 2.55
N ALA A 39 0.71 -5.21 2.73
CA ALA A 39 1.90 -4.83 3.46
C ALA A 39 1.84 -5.30 4.91
N LYS A 40 0.67 -5.22 5.52
CA LYS A 40 0.51 -5.64 6.89
C LYS A 40 0.74 -7.13 7.04
N GLU A 41 0.19 -7.91 6.11
CA GLU A 41 0.36 -9.35 6.16
C GLU A 41 1.78 -9.74 5.86
N HIS A 42 2.40 -9.07 4.91
CA HIS A 42 3.79 -9.38 4.57
C HIS A 42 4.77 -8.89 5.61
N ALA A 43 4.40 -7.90 6.37
CA ALA A 43 5.26 -7.46 7.44
C ALA A 43 5.46 -8.57 8.46
N LYS A 44 4.41 -9.34 8.72
CA LYS A 44 4.53 -10.48 9.60
C LYS A 44 5.46 -11.53 9.02
N ASP A 45 5.30 -11.78 7.73
CA ASP A 45 6.14 -12.76 7.07
C ASP A 45 7.60 -12.34 7.10
N ILE A 46 7.84 -11.07 6.85
CA ILE A 46 9.19 -10.56 6.86
C ILE A 46 9.80 -10.68 8.25
N ALA A 47 9.02 -10.34 9.26
CA ALA A 47 9.51 -10.44 10.62
C ALA A 47 9.78 -11.89 10.99
N ALA A 48 8.87 -12.77 10.61
CA ALA A 48 9.07 -14.19 10.88
C ALA A 48 10.27 -14.72 10.12
N GLY A 49 10.46 -14.25 8.92
CA GLY A 49 11.59 -14.64 8.14
C GLY A 49 12.89 -14.20 8.74
N ASP A 50 12.88 -13.01 9.32
CA ASP A 50 14.03 -12.50 9.98
C ASP A 50 14.39 -13.31 11.16
N HIS A 51 13.42 -13.76 11.88
CA HIS A 51 13.63 -14.60 12.99
C HIS A 51 13.85 -15.98 12.63
N HIS A 52 13.70 -16.31 11.42
CA HIS A 52 13.81 -17.61 10.99
C HIS A 52 15.20 -18.05 11.13
N ASP A 53 15.54 -18.52 12.18
CA ASP A 53 16.80 -18.90 12.40
C ASP A 53 16.88 -20.29 12.51
N PRO A 54 17.72 -20.90 12.01
CA PRO A 54 17.82 -22.34 12.05
C PRO A 54 18.11 -22.86 13.39
#